data_51b4ed6b5dab7648fe16dadbb46f5d7e
#
_entry.id   51b4ed6b5dab7648fe16dadbb46f5d7e
#
_cell.length_a   1.000
_cell.length_b   1.000
_cell.length_c   1.000
_cell.angle_alpha   90.00
_cell.angle_beta   90.00
_cell.angle_gamma   90.00
#
_symmetry.space_group_name_H-M   'P 1'
#
loop_
_entity.id
_entity.type
_entity.pdbx_description
1 polymer ?
#
loop_
_entity_poly.entity_id
_entity_poly.type
_entity_poly.pdbx_seq_one_letter_code
_entity_poly.pdbx_strand_id
1 'polypeptide(L)'
;MNRKQKIMLVRIVAAAAMMIGLEFAPVEGVVRFLLYLVPYLVIGYDILKKAVRGILNRQVFDENFLMAVATVGAIALALYDRSGDYTEAVAVMLFYQIGEWFQSYAVGRSRKNISELMDIRPDYANIERDGVLEQVDPDEVAIGSVIIVQPGEKVPIDGVVIEGTSSLNTSALTGESVPRDITAGHEVISGCINLTGVLKIRTTKEFGESTVSQILDLVENASSRKSRSEDFISKFARVYTPAVCYAALALAILPPLVRIFGMGLAPEWDVWIYRALTFLVISCPCALVISIPLSFFAGLGGASREGVLIKGSNYLETLAQTGIVVFDKTGTLTQGVFEVNAVHHSKIDKSRLLEYAALAESSSSHPISKSLQKAYGGKIDRSRVSDVQEISGNGILAVVDGVRVAAGNDKLMKRLGIEYIPCHSAGTIIHMAIDGQYAGHIVISDVVKPHAKQAIEELKRAGVKKTVMLTGDIRRVAEKVASELGLDAVYSDLLPAGKVEKVEELLAGKSKKERLAFVGDGINDAPVLGRADIGIAMGAMGSDAAIEAADVVLMDDDPLKIAKAIRISRKCLGIVYQNIVFAIGIKLLCLLLGAVGLANMWLAIFADVGVMILAVLNAIRALFVKNL
;
A
#
# COMPACT_ATOMS: atom_id res chain seq x y z
N MET A 1 -9.62 -21.26 10.69
CA MET A 1 -9.35 -21.23 12.16
C MET A 1 -8.13 -22.08 12.46
N ASN A 2 -7.15 -21.50 13.16
CA ASN A 2 -5.97 -22.25 13.60
C ASN A 2 -6.29 -23.10 14.88
N ARG A 3 -5.35 -23.98 15.27
CA ARG A 3 -5.52 -24.88 16.44
C ARG A 3 -5.79 -24.11 17.75
N LYS A 4 -5.12 -22.96 17.95
CA LYS A 4 -5.31 -22.12 19.15
C LYS A 4 -6.71 -21.52 19.20
N GLN A 5 -7.23 -21.01 18.07
CA GLN A 5 -8.59 -20.47 17.99
C GLN A 5 -9.67 -21.52 18.23
N LYS A 6 -9.48 -22.77 17.76
CA LYS A 6 -10.39 -23.88 18.04
C LYS A 6 -10.44 -24.22 19.52
N ILE A 7 -9.28 -24.30 20.17
CA ILE A 7 -9.18 -24.58 21.61
C ILE A 7 -9.88 -23.48 22.42
N MET A 8 -9.65 -22.20 22.07
CA MET A 8 -10.26 -21.07 22.76
C MET A 8 -11.79 -21.08 22.62
N LEU A 9 -12.30 -21.39 21.41
CA LEU A 9 -13.74 -21.51 21.19
C LEU A 9 -14.37 -22.64 22.03
N VAL A 10 -13.70 -23.79 22.12
CA VAL A 10 -14.17 -24.91 22.97
C VAL A 10 -14.22 -24.49 24.45
N ARG A 11 -13.22 -23.76 24.95
CA ARG A 11 -13.19 -23.24 26.33
C ARG A 11 -14.33 -22.25 26.57
N ILE A 12 -14.60 -21.33 25.63
CA ILE A 12 -15.71 -20.38 25.69
C ILE A 12 -17.04 -21.11 25.79
N VAL A 13 -17.29 -22.08 24.90
CA VAL A 13 -18.54 -22.86 24.89
C VAL A 13 -18.70 -23.69 26.15
N ALA A 14 -17.63 -24.32 26.62
CA ALA A 14 -17.66 -25.12 27.86
C ALA A 14 -17.92 -24.26 29.08
N ALA A 15 -17.26 -23.11 29.23
CA ALA A 15 -17.48 -22.19 30.37
C ALA A 15 -18.89 -21.58 30.32
N ALA A 16 -19.41 -21.21 29.15
CA ALA A 16 -20.77 -20.70 28.98
C ALA A 16 -21.82 -21.78 29.39
N ALA A 17 -21.64 -23.01 28.92
CA ALA A 17 -22.55 -24.12 29.29
C ALA A 17 -22.53 -24.40 30.79
N MET A 18 -21.34 -24.41 31.41
CA MET A 18 -21.22 -24.56 32.87
C MET A 18 -21.88 -23.41 33.64
N MET A 19 -21.66 -22.16 33.21
CA MET A 19 -22.26 -20.97 33.83
C MET A 19 -23.79 -21.03 33.77
N ILE A 20 -24.36 -21.32 32.60
CA ILE A 20 -25.82 -21.47 32.43
C ILE A 20 -26.36 -22.63 33.25
N GLY A 21 -25.69 -23.77 33.27
CA GLY A 21 -26.10 -24.92 34.06
C GLY A 21 -26.10 -24.64 35.57
N LEU A 22 -25.14 -23.88 36.07
CA LEU A 22 -25.04 -23.51 37.50
C LEU A 22 -26.10 -22.48 37.93
N GLU A 23 -26.62 -21.66 36.99
CA GLU A 23 -27.70 -20.72 37.30
C GLU A 23 -29.01 -21.43 37.67
N PHE A 24 -29.26 -22.61 37.11
CA PHE A 24 -30.42 -23.46 37.43
C PHE A 24 -30.18 -24.45 38.56
N ALA A 25 -28.96 -24.53 39.10
CA ALA A 25 -28.63 -25.47 40.15
C ALA A 25 -29.06 -24.89 41.54
N PRO A 26 -29.84 -25.60 42.33
CA PRO A 26 -30.27 -25.15 43.67
C PRO A 26 -29.14 -25.34 44.69
N VAL A 27 -28.01 -24.64 44.50
CA VAL A 27 -26.82 -24.78 45.38
C VAL A 27 -26.47 -23.42 45.95
N GLU A 28 -26.20 -23.39 47.24
CA GLU A 28 -25.91 -22.15 48.00
C GLU A 28 -24.58 -22.24 48.76
N GLY A 29 -24.10 -21.06 49.23
CA GLY A 29 -22.93 -20.94 50.08
C GLY A 29 -21.61 -21.31 49.46
N VAL A 30 -20.72 -21.95 50.22
CA VAL A 30 -19.35 -22.28 49.79
C VAL A 30 -19.33 -23.27 48.59
N VAL A 31 -20.32 -24.13 48.50
CA VAL A 31 -20.40 -25.08 47.39
C VAL A 31 -20.69 -24.34 46.07
N ARG A 32 -21.59 -23.35 46.07
CA ARG A 32 -21.84 -22.48 44.91
C ARG A 32 -20.59 -21.75 44.47
N PHE A 33 -19.82 -21.18 45.41
CA PHE A 33 -18.54 -20.55 45.13
C PHE A 33 -17.56 -21.49 44.43
N LEU A 34 -17.35 -22.69 44.99
CA LEU A 34 -16.41 -23.70 44.41
C LEU A 34 -16.82 -24.14 43.00
N LEU A 35 -18.13 -24.28 42.78
CA LEU A 35 -18.65 -24.64 41.45
C LEU A 35 -18.47 -23.52 40.43
N TYR A 36 -18.67 -22.25 40.78
CA TYR A 36 -18.41 -21.11 39.87
C TYR A 36 -16.93 -20.85 39.66
N LEU A 37 -16.05 -21.25 40.56
CA LEU A 37 -14.61 -21.14 40.39
C LEU A 37 -14.11 -22.03 39.22
N VAL A 38 -14.79 -23.14 38.90
CA VAL A 38 -14.42 -24.02 37.80
C VAL A 38 -14.56 -23.30 36.46
N PRO A 39 -15.73 -22.81 35.99
CA PRO A 39 -15.84 -22.09 34.74
C PRO A 39 -14.99 -20.80 34.73
N TYR A 40 -14.84 -20.11 35.87
CA TYR A 40 -13.96 -18.93 35.97
C TYR A 40 -12.50 -19.26 35.68
N LEU A 41 -11.96 -20.34 36.24
CA LEU A 41 -10.57 -20.79 35.95
C LEU A 41 -10.43 -21.38 34.56
N VAL A 42 -11.40 -22.13 34.04
CA VAL A 42 -11.38 -22.66 32.68
C VAL A 42 -11.28 -21.55 31.66
N ILE A 43 -12.02 -20.46 31.84
CA ILE A 43 -12.04 -19.35 30.87
C ILE A 43 -10.93 -18.32 31.15
N GLY A 44 -10.59 -18.06 32.44
CA GLY A 44 -9.73 -16.95 32.86
C GLY A 44 -8.25 -17.31 33.09
N TYR A 45 -7.86 -18.59 33.09
CA TYR A 45 -6.52 -19.04 33.44
C TYR A 45 -5.38 -18.29 32.72
N ASP A 46 -5.48 -18.09 31.43
CA ASP A 46 -4.48 -17.41 30.62
C ASP A 46 -4.39 -15.91 30.92
N ILE A 47 -5.53 -15.26 31.20
CA ILE A 47 -5.61 -13.84 31.57
C ILE A 47 -4.96 -13.64 32.95
N LEU A 48 -5.35 -14.45 33.93
CA LEU A 48 -4.77 -14.41 35.26
C LEU A 48 -3.26 -14.65 35.24
N LYS A 49 -2.80 -15.63 34.45
CA LYS A 49 -1.38 -15.90 34.27
C LYS A 49 -0.63 -14.74 33.62
N LYS A 50 -1.22 -14.07 32.62
CA LYS A 50 -0.63 -12.89 31.98
C LYS A 50 -0.59 -11.71 32.98
N ALA A 51 -1.66 -11.47 33.73
CA ALA A 51 -1.72 -10.42 34.75
C ALA A 51 -0.62 -10.61 35.82
N VAL A 52 -0.46 -11.82 36.36
CA VAL A 52 0.60 -12.13 37.34
C VAL A 52 2.00 -11.92 36.73
N ARG A 53 2.22 -12.35 35.49
CA ARG A 53 3.49 -12.09 34.80
C ARG A 53 3.74 -10.61 34.56
N GLY A 54 2.71 -9.84 34.21
CA GLY A 54 2.79 -8.38 34.05
C GLY A 54 3.25 -7.70 35.34
N ILE A 55 2.68 -8.09 36.48
CA ILE A 55 3.08 -7.60 37.79
C ILE A 55 4.56 -7.93 38.08
N LEU A 56 4.97 -9.19 37.87
CA LEU A 56 6.35 -9.62 38.09
C LEU A 56 7.37 -8.90 37.20
N ASN A 57 6.98 -8.58 35.96
CA ASN A 57 7.79 -7.86 34.98
C ASN A 57 7.69 -6.32 35.09
N ARG A 58 7.06 -5.78 36.15
CA ARG A 58 6.81 -4.34 36.39
C ARG A 58 5.98 -3.66 35.26
N GLN A 59 5.22 -4.42 34.50
CA GLN A 59 4.23 -3.95 33.55
C GLN A 59 2.83 -4.12 34.12
N VAL A 60 2.54 -3.38 35.21
CA VAL A 60 1.35 -3.61 36.06
C VAL A 60 0.07 -3.11 35.39
N PHE A 61 0.13 -2.07 34.56
CA PHE A 61 -1.06 -1.41 34.02
C PHE A 61 -1.35 -1.87 32.59
N ASP A 62 -1.68 -3.16 32.41
CA ASP A 62 -2.17 -3.70 31.14
C ASP A 62 -3.66 -4.10 31.24
N GLU A 63 -4.26 -4.44 30.11
CA GLU A 63 -5.66 -4.86 30.02
C GLU A 63 -5.95 -6.16 30.80
N ASN A 64 -4.99 -7.09 30.85
CA ASN A 64 -5.15 -8.35 31.59
C ASN A 64 -5.18 -8.09 33.09
N PHE A 65 -4.37 -7.13 33.57
CA PHE A 65 -4.39 -6.70 34.97
C PHE A 65 -5.75 -6.07 35.36
N LEU A 66 -6.27 -5.15 34.52
CA LEU A 66 -7.58 -4.52 34.78
C LEU A 66 -8.69 -5.58 34.90
N MET A 67 -8.73 -6.53 33.95
CA MET A 67 -9.72 -7.60 33.92
C MET A 67 -9.57 -8.56 35.12
N ALA A 68 -8.34 -8.91 35.47
CA ALA A 68 -8.07 -9.75 36.64
C ALA A 68 -8.52 -9.06 37.94
N VAL A 69 -8.17 -7.78 38.16
CA VAL A 69 -8.58 -7.02 39.34
C VAL A 69 -10.08 -6.87 39.41
N ALA A 70 -10.74 -6.55 38.31
CA ALA A 70 -12.19 -6.37 38.26
C ALA A 70 -12.94 -7.69 38.61
N THR A 71 -12.54 -8.81 38.01
CA THR A 71 -13.24 -10.09 38.17
C THR A 71 -12.91 -10.76 39.51
N VAL A 72 -11.66 -10.72 40.00
CA VAL A 72 -11.30 -11.19 41.33
C VAL A 72 -11.96 -10.32 42.40
N GLY A 73 -11.99 -8.99 42.21
CA GLY A 73 -12.66 -8.07 43.07
C GLY A 73 -14.17 -8.31 43.15
N ALA A 74 -14.84 -8.59 42.04
CA ALA A 74 -16.25 -8.96 42.00
C ALA A 74 -16.54 -10.26 42.78
N ILE A 75 -15.68 -11.28 42.61
CA ILE A 75 -15.81 -12.52 43.42
C ILE A 75 -15.61 -12.25 44.92
N ALA A 76 -14.61 -11.44 45.28
CA ALA A 76 -14.32 -11.10 46.65
C ALA A 76 -15.49 -10.30 47.31
N LEU A 77 -16.10 -9.39 46.54
CA LEU A 77 -17.27 -8.63 46.98
C LEU A 77 -18.49 -9.55 47.21
N ALA A 78 -18.77 -10.45 46.25
CA ALA A 78 -19.86 -11.42 46.38
C ALA A 78 -19.68 -12.38 47.57
N LEU A 79 -18.42 -12.70 47.92
CA LEU A 79 -18.12 -13.47 49.15
C LEU A 79 -18.33 -12.64 50.41
N TYR A 80 -17.95 -11.36 50.40
CA TYR A 80 -18.12 -10.45 51.53
C TYR A 80 -19.59 -10.20 51.83
N ASP A 81 -20.39 -9.88 50.83
CA ASP A 81 -21.82 -9.59 50.94
C ASP A 81 -22.69 -10.84 51.09
N ARG A 82 -22.07 -12.02 50.93
CA ARG A 82 -22.76 -13.33 50.91
C ARG A 82 -23.91 -13.39 49.89
N SER A 83 -23.84 -12.59 48.84
CA SER A 83 -24.85 -12.54 47.78
C SER A 83 -24.92 -13.83 46.97
N GLY A 84 -23.79 -14.55 46.86
CA GLY A 84 -23.69 -15.77 46.03
C GLY A 84 -23.75 -15.48 44.55
N ASP A 85 -23.66 -14.21 44.12
CA ASP A 85 -23.72 -13.82 42.70
C ASP A 85 -22.33 -13.74 42.09
N TYR A 86 -21.82 -14.91 41.69
CA TYR A 86 -20.54 -15.06 41.00
C TYR A 86 -20.70 -15.01 39.50
N THR A 87 -21.94 -14.95 38.99
CA THR A 87 -22.28 -14.99 37.55
C THR A 87 -21.66 -13.81 36.81
N GLU A 88 -21.69 -12.60 37.39
CA GLU A 88 -21.13 -11.41 36.80
C GLU A 88 -19.61 -11.55 36.53
N ALA A 89 -18.84 -12.07 37.48
CA ALA A 89 -17.40 -12.24 37.33
C ALA A 89 -17.04 -13.24 36.23
N VAL A 90 -17.78 -14.36 36.15
CA VAL A 90 -17.61 -15.36 35.08
C VAL A 90 -18.03 -14.79 33.72
N ALA A 91 -19.15 -14.05 33.69
CA ALA A 91 -19.65 -13.41 32.47
C ALA A 91 -18.66 -12.39 31.90
N VAL A 92 -18.08 -11.51 32.72
CA VAL A 92 -17.06 -10.54 32.32
C VAL A 92 -15.88 -11.26 31.66
N MET A 93 -15.37 -12.31 32.32
CA MET A 93 -14.23 -13.08 31.79
C MET A 93 -14.58 -13.83 30.50
N LEU A 94 -15.81 -14.36 30.42
CA LEU A 94 -16.34 -15.06 29.26
C LEU A 94 -16.44 -14.12 28.05
N PHE A 95 -17.08 -12.96 28.22
CA PHE A 95 -17.24 -11.99 27.14
C PHE A 95 -15.91 -11.38 26.71
N TYR A 96 -14.99 -11.14 27.63
CA TYR A 96 -13.63 -10.72 27.29
C TYR A 96 -12.95 -11.76 26.38
N GLN A 97 -13.03 -13.05 26.71
CA GLN A 97 -12.46 -14.13 25.90
C GLN A 97 -13.16 -14.28 24.53
N ILE A 98 -14.47 -14.01 24.46
CA ILE A 98 -15.19 -13.93 23.18
C ILE A 98 -14.60 -12.80 22.33
N GLY A 99 -14.34 -11.65 22.94
CA GLY A 99 -13.71 -10.50 22.30
C GLY A 99 -12.30 -10.83 21.76
N GLU A 100 -11.45 -11.42 22.60
CA GLU A 100 -10.10 -11.86 22.22
C GLU A 100 -10.12 -12.90 21.08
N TRP A 101 -11.07 -13.85 21.14
CA TRP A 101 -11.25 -14.83 20.08
C TRP A 101 -11.67 -14.16 18.77
N PHE A 102 -12.67 -13.28 18.82
CA PHE A 102 -13.14 -12.54 17.64
C PHE A 102 -12.04 -11.67 17.03
N GLN A 103 -11.27 -10.97 17.86
CA GLN A 103 -10.08 -10.22 17.45
C GLN A 103 -9.08 -11.11 16.71
N SER A 104 -8.68 -12.22 17.34
CA SER A 104 -7.73 -13.18 16.75
C SER A 104 -8.23 -13.74 15.41
N TYR A 105 -9.54 -13.97 15.29
CA TYR A 105 -10.18 -14.42 14.07
C TYR A 105 -10.16 -13.34 12.99
N ALA A 106 -10.58 -12.10 13.33
CA ALA A 106 -10.65 -10.96 12.41
C ALA A 106 -9.27 -10.55 11.88
N VAL A 107 -8.27 -10.44 12.79
CA VAL A 107 -6.88 -10.15 12.42
C VAL A 107 -6.30 -11.28 11.56
N GLY A 108 -6.55 -12.54 11.93
CA GLY A 108 -6.10 -13.69 11.14
C GLY A 108 -6.72 -13.73 9.74
N ARG A 109 -7.99 -13.35 9.58
CA ARG A 109 -8.65 -13.26 8.28
C ARG A 109 -8.15 -12.08 7.44
N SER A 110 -7.91 -10.93 8.08
CA SER A 110 -7.32 -9.77 7.40
C SER A 110 -5.90 -10.07 6.91
N ARG A 111 -5.08 -10.71 7.74
CA ARG A 111 -3.75 -11.20 7.33
C ARG A 111 -3.83 -12.27 6.24
N LYS A 112 -4.82 -13.15 6.27
CA LYS A 112 -5.02 -14.16 5.23
C LYS A 112 -5.43 -13.53 3.89
N ASN A 113 -6.21 -12.46 3.89
CA ASN A 113 -6.52 -11.71 2.67
C ASN A 113 -5.27 -11.02 2.07
N ILE A 114 -4.31 -10.64 2.91
CA ILE A 114 -2.97 -10.19 2.47
C ILE A 114 -2.14 -11.41 2.03
N SER A 115 -2.25 -12.53 2.71
CA SER A 115 -1.59 -13.80 2.35
C SER A 115 -2.18 -14.48 1.10
N GLU A 116 -3.41 -14.16 0.69
CA GLU A 116 -3.94 -14.54 -0.62
C GLU A 116 -3.25 -13.77 -1.77
N LEU A 117 -2.67 -12.60 -1.46
CA LEU A 117 -1.68 -11.95 -2.31
C LEU A 117 -0.32 -12.69 -2.26
N MET A 118 0.01 -13.35 -1.15
CA MET A 118 1.18 -14.23 -1.04
C MET A 118 1.00 -15.55 -1.79
N ASP A 119 -0.21 -15.87 -2.23
CA ASP A 119 -0.48 -17.02 -3.12
C ASP A 119 0.07 -16.80 -4.55
N ILE A 120 0.67 -15.62 -4.80
CA ILE A 120 1.47 -15.39 -6.02
C ILE A 120 2.85 -16.06 -5.96
N ARG A 121 3.36 -16.46 -4.78
CA ARG A 121 4.64 -17.16 -4.67
C ARG A 121 4.57 -18.50 -5.43
N PRO A 122 5.49 -18.75 -6.35
CA PRO A 122 5.62 -20.05 -6.98
C PRO A 122 6.20 -21.06 -5.99
N ASP A 123 5.66 -22.28 -6.01
CA ASP A 123 6.12 -23.34 -5.13
C ASP A 123 7.36 -24.07 -5.69
N TYR A 124 7.56 -24.03 -7.03
CA TYR A 124 8.63 -24.70 -7.75
C TYR A 124 8.94 -24.02 -9.08
N ALA A 125 10.10 -24.34 -9.65
CA ALA A 125 10.48 -24.04 -11.02
C ALA A 125 10.75 -25.34 -11.77
N ASN A 126 10.30 -25.47 -13.03
CA ASN A 126 10.64 -26.59 -13.88
C ASN A 126 11.88 -26.23 -14.70
N ILE A 127 12.95 -27.02 -14.57
CA ILE A 127 14.16 -26.93 -15.39
C ILE A 127 14.33 -28.19 -16.21
N GLU A 128 14.95 -28.08 -17.39
CA GLU A 128 15.26 -29.23 -18.25
C GLU A 128 16.71 -29.67 -17.97
N ARG A 129 16.89 -30.87 -17.43
CA ARG A 129 18.19 -31.53 -17.30
C ARG A 129 18.17 -32.84 -18.06
N ASP A 130 19.09 -33.01 -18.98
CA ASP A 130 19.23 -34.26 -19.79
C ASP A 130 17.93 -34.66 -20.52
N GLY A 131 17.10 -33.69 -20.95
CA GLY A 131 15.83 -33.94 -21.63
C GLY A 131 14.67 -34.33 -20.72
N VAL A 132 14.85 -34.30 -19.39
CA VAL A 132 13.80 -34.56 -18.39
C VAL A 132 13.48 -33.27 -17.65
N LEU A 133 12.18 -33.02 -17.46
CA LEU A 133 11.71 -31.91 -16.62
C LEU A 133 11.87 -32.30 -15.14
N GLU A 134 12.64 -31.51 -14.43
CA GLU A 134 12.86 -31.62 -13.00
C GLU A 134 12.24 -30.41 -12.29
N GLN A 135 11.47 -30.67 -11.23
CA GLN A 135 10.96 -29.62 -10.35
C GLN A 135 12.00 -29.33 -9.26
N VAL A 136 12.45 -28.08 -9.21
CA VAL A 136 13.41 -27.59 -8.22
C VAL A 136 12.83 -26.45 -7.41
N ASP A 137 13.42 -26.16 -6.26
CA ASP A 137 13.09 -24.95 -5.52
C ASP A 137 13.51 -23.71 -6.35
N PRO A 138 12.67 -22.68 -6.49
CA PRO A 138 13.05 -21.48 -7.21
C PRO A 138 14.33 -20.81 -6.69
N ASP A 139 14.65 -20.95 -5.40
CA ASP A 139 15.89 -20.46 -4.79
C ASP A 139 17.16 -21.14 -5.32
N GLU A 140 17.04 -22.32 -5.95
CA GLU A 140 18.16 -23.08 -6.54
C GLU A 140 18.44 -22.71 -8.00
N VAL A 141 17.61 -21.86 -8.62
CA VAL A 141 17.71 -21.51 -10.04
C VAL A 141 18.64 -20.31 -10.23
N ALA A 142 19.77 -20.52 -10.89
CA ALA A 142 20.74 -19.47 -11.18
C ALA A 142 20.27 -18.54 -12.33
N ILE A 143 20.81 -17.32 -12.37
CA ILE A 143 20.62 -16.38 -13.47
C ILE A 143 21.11 -16.99 -14.80
N GLY A 144 20.33 -16.83 -15.87
CA GLY A 144 20.62 -17.36 -17.20
C GLY A 144 20.14 -18.81 -17.41
N SER A 145 19.61 -19.48 -16.38
CA SER A 145 18.98 -20.80 -16.51
C SER A 145 17.72 -20.72 -17.38
N VAL A 146 17.40 -21.84 -18.05
CA VAL A 146 16.17 -21.93 -18.84
C VAL A 146 15.13 -22.69 -18.01
N ILE A 147 14.05 -22.00 -17.69
CA ILE A 147 12.89 -22.57 -17.00
C ILE A 147 11.74 -22.82 -18.00
N ILE A 148 10.94 -23.84 -17.74
CA ILE A 148 9.79 -24.20 -18.56
C ILE A 148 8.51 -23.96 -17.74
N VAL A 149 7.60 -23.15 -18.28
CA VAL A 149 6.33 -22.81 -17.63
C VAL A 149 5.19 -23.34 -18.47
N GLN A 150 4.45 -24.32 -17.92
CA GLN A 150 3.32 -24.96 -18.57
C GLN A 150 2.02 -24.14 -18.39
N PRO A 151 1.00 -24.35 -19.21
CA PRO A 151 -0.31 -23.75 -19.00
C PRO A 151 -0.89 -24.10 -17.61
N GLY A 152 -1.36 -23.09 -16.88
CA GLY A 152 -1.86 -23.18 -15.51
C GLY A 152 -0.78 -22.95 -14.44
N GLU A 153 0.49 -22.94 -14.79
CA GLU A 153 1.59 -22.69 -13.85
C GLU A 153 1.90 -21.21 -13.68
N LYS A 154 2.46 -20.85 -12.53
CA LYS A 154 3.01 -19.52 -12.26
C LYS A 154 4.42 -19.41 -12.83
N VAL A 155 4.75 -18.27 -13.39
CA VAL A 155 6.13 -17.92 -13.75
C VAL A 155 6.96 -17.81 -12.46
N PRO A 156 7.99 -18.66 -12.25
CA PRO A 156 8.68 -18.68 -10.97
C PRO A 156 9.67 -17.53 -10.77
N ILE A 157 10.35 -17.10 -11.82
CA ILE A 157 11.42 -16.08 -11.75
C ILE A 157 11.29 -15.15 -12.95
N ASP A 158 11.66 -13.89 -12.80
CA ASP A 158 11.68 -12.90 -13.89
C ASP A 158 12.66 -13.33 -15.00
N GLY A 159 12.27 -13.12 -16.25
CA GLY A 159 13.11 -13.53 -17.36
C GLY A 159 12.60 -13.06 -18.71
N VAL A 160 13.26 -13.56 -19.78
CA VAL A 160 12.90 -13.30 -21.16
C VAL A 160 12.47 -14.59 -21.84
N VAL A 161 11.34 -14.57 -22.54
CA VAL A 161 10.86 -15.72 -23.31
C VAL A 161 11.82 -15.97 -24.47
N ILE A 162 12.38 -17.17 -24.53
CA ILE A 162 13.25 -17.60 -25.63
C ILE A 162 12.52 -18.44 -26.67
N GLU A 163 11.46 -19.16 -26.26
CA GLU A 163 10.66 -20.03 -27.13
C GLU A 163 9.22 -20.13 -26.60
N GLY A 164 8.25 -20.13 -27.50
CA GLY A 164 6.84 -20.29 -27.18
C GLY A 164 6.02 -19.01 -27.40
N THR A 165 4.70 -19.20 -27.37
CA THR A 165 3.69 -18.12 -27.44
C THR A 165 2.57 -18.48 -26.50
N SER A 166 2.15 -17.53 -25.66
CA SER A 166 1.08 -17.73 -24.70
C SER A 166 0.42 -16.41 -24.32
N SER A 167 -0.65 -16.48 -23.51
CA SER A 167 -1.24 -15.35 -22.80
C SER A 167 -0.99 -15.51 -21.32
N LEU A 168 -0.53 -14.45 -20.64
CA LEU A 168 -0.30 -14.41 -19.21
C LEU A 168 -1.42 -13.69 -18.48
N ASN A 169 -1.92 -14.30 -17.43
CA ASN A 169 -2.81 -13.62 -16.48
C ASN A 169 -1.95 -12.87 -15.44
N THR A 170 -2.01 -11.54 -15.49
CA THR A 170 -1.28 -10.64 -14.60
C THR A 170 -2.14 -10.10 -13.46
N SER A 171 -3.42 -10.49 -13.38
CA SER A 171 -4.42 -9.88 -12.48
C SER A 171 -4.05 -9.95 -11.00
N ALA A 172 -3.31 -10.97 -10.58
CA ALA A 172 -2.84 -11.10 -9.19
C ALA A 172 -1.79 -10.04 -8.82
N LEU A 173 -1.05 -9.52 -9.81
CA LEU A 173 0.01 -8.53 -9.63
C LEU A 173 -0.50 -7.12 -9.94
N THR A 174 -1.08 -6.93 -11.13
CA THR A 174 -1.45 -5.60 -11.64
C THR A 174 -2.90 -5.21 -11.34
N GLY A 175 -3.75 -6.18 -10.98
CA GLY A 175 -5.20 -5.98 -10.88
C GLY A 175 -5.94 -5.92 -12.22
N GLU A 176 -5.23 -6.05 -13.35
CA GLU A 176 -5.82 -6.06 -14.69
C GLU A 176 -6.43 -7.42 -15.01
N SER A 177 -7.69 -7.43 -15.46
CA SER A 177 -8.38 -8.68 -15.79
C SER A 177 -8.12 -9.18 -17.23
N VAL A 178 -7.48 -8.36 -18.07
CA VAL A 178 -7.19 -8.71 -19.47
C VAL A 178 -5.85 -9.42 -19.55
N PRO A 179 -5.80 -10.66 -20.07
CA PRO A 179 -4.54 -11.37 -20.27
C PRO A 179 -3.62 -10.64 -21.25
N ARG A 180 -2.32 -10.72 -21.02
CA ARG A 180 -1.28 -10.15 -21.88
C ARG A 180 -0.69 -11.21 -22.79
N ASP A 181 -0.72 -10.99 -24.09
CA ASP A 181 -0.09 -11.91 -25.06
C ASP A 181 1.42 -11.76 -25.06
N ILE A 182 2.11 -12.91 -25.05
CA ILE A 182 3.56 -13.03 -24.91
C ILE A 182 4.11 -13.95 -26.00
N THR A 183 5.19 -13.50 -26.61
CA THR A 183 5.96 -14.26 -27.62
C THR A 183 7.46 -14.20 -27.31
N ALA A 184 8.25 -14.96 -28.04
CA ALA A 184 9.71 -14.94 -27.90
C ALA A 184 10.28 -13.51 -28.02
N GLY A 185 11.20 -13.17 -27.13
CA GLY A 185 11.81 -11.84 -26.98
C GLY A 185 11.10 -10.89 -26.01
N HIS A 186 9.91 -11.23 -25.51
CA HIS A 186 9.24 -10.44 -24.47
C HIS A 186 9.75 -10.77 -23.08
N GLU A 187 9.82 -9.75 -22.23
CA GLU A 187 10.08 -9.89 -20.81
C GLU A 187 8.82 -10.38 -20.08
N VAL A 188 9.03 -11.27 -19.13
CA VAL A 188 8.00 -11.83 -18.24
C VAL A 188 8.44 -11.69 -16.79
N ILE A 189 7.46 -11.45 -15.93
CA ILE A 189 7.66 -11.28 -14.50
C ILE A 189 7.15 -12.49 -13.71
N SER A 190 7.80 -12.79 -12.63
CA SER A 190 7.39 -13.83 -11.69
C SER A 190 6.01 -13.56 -11.10
N GLY A 191 5.27 -14.62 -10.78
CA GLY A 191 3.92 -14.55 -10.22
C GLY A 191 2.78 -14.42 -11.23
N CYS A 192 3.05 -14.17 -12.51
CA CYS A 192 2.04 -14.27 -13.57
C CYS A 192 1.66 -15.74 -13.80
N ILE A 193 0.39 -16.00 -14.13
CA ILE A 193 -0.09 -17.35 -14.47
C ILE A 193 -0.08 -17.52 -15.98
N ASN A 194 0.61 -18.54 -16.46
CA ASN A 194 0.60 -18.93 -17.87
C ASN A 194 -0.74 -19.60 -18.24
N LEU A 195 -1.40 -19.16 -19.32
CA LEU A 195 -2.77 -19.62 -19.63
C LEU A 195 -2.83 -20.66 -20.76
N THR A 196 -2.07 -20.50 -21.84
CA THR A 196 -2.36 -21.26 -23.09
C THR A 196 -1.21 -22.10 -23.59
N GLY A 197 -0.03 -21.55 -23.84
CA GLY A 197 1.11 -22.23 -24.46
C GLY A 197 2.22 -22.54 -23.46
N VAL A 198 3.10 -23.46 -23.80
CA VAL A 198 4.33 -23.70 -23.04
C VAL A 198 5.32 -22.60 -23.36
N LEU A 199 5.92 -22.01 -22.33
CA LEU A 199 6.94 -20.99 -22.44
C LEU A 199 8.28 -21.50 -21.96
N LYS A 200 9.36 -21.30 -22.73
CA LYS A 200 10.73 -21.40 -22.24
C LYS A 200 11.26 -20.02 -21.98
N ILE A 201 11.69 -19.79 -20.74
CA ILE A 201 12.08 -18.48 -20.25
C ILE A 201 13.52 -18.58 -19.74
N ARG A 202 14.36 -17.64 -20.16
CA ARG A 202 15.72 -17.49 -19.62
C ARG A 202 15.65 -16.53 -18.46
N THR A 203 16.04 -16.96 -17.27
CA THR A 203 16.01 -16.14 -16.05
C THR A 203 16.98 -14.98 -16.14
N THR A 204 16.54 -13.80 -15.67
CA THR A 204 17.34 -12.57 -15.64
C THR A 204 17.71 -12.14 -14.23
N LYS A 205 17.07 -12.73 -13.22
CA LYS A 205 17.29 -12.46 -11.79
C LYS A 205 17.38 -13.76 -11.00
N GLU A 206 17.89 -13.69 -9.78
CA GLU A 206 17.70 -14.74 -8.77
C GLU A 206 16.29 -14.66 -8.18
N PHE A 207 15.79 -15.74 -7.57
CA PHE A 207 14.43 -15.77 -7.01
C PHE A 207 14.24 -14.72 -5.91
N GLY A 208 15.24 -14.51 -5.03
CA GLY A 208 15.19 -13.48 -3.99
C GLY A 208 15.08 -12.04 -4.52
N GLU A 209 15.56 -11.78 -5.72
CA GLU A 209 15.49 -10.49 -6.42
C GLU A 209 14.33 -10.41 -7.41
N SER A 210 13.54 -11.47 -7.56
CA SER A 210 12.39 -11.52 -8.46
C SER A 210 11.28 -10.56 -8.03
N THR A 211 10.48 -10.11 -8.99
CA THR A 211 9.35 -9.19 -8.74
C THR A 211 8.41 -9.73 -7.66
N VAL A 212 8.11 -11.03 -7.68
CA VAL A 212 7.28 -11.68 -6.66
C VAL A 212 7.92 -11.59 -5.28
N SER A 213 9.21 -11.89 -5.14
CA SER A 213 9.91 -11.83 -3.85
C SER A 213 9.95 -10.41 -3.29
N GLN A 214 10.21 -9.41 -4.12
CA GLN A 214 10.17 -8.00 -3.72
C GLN A 214 8.78 -7.56 -3.27
N ILE A 215 7.72 -7.96 -3.98
CA ILE A 215 6.33 -7.66 -3.59
C ILE A 215 6.01 -8.31 -2.24
N LEU A 216 6.40 -9.56 -2.03
CA LEU A 216 6.17 -10.28 -0.78
C LEU A 216 6.88 -9.61 0.39
N ASP A 217 8.14 -9.21 0.20
CA ASP A 217 8.92 -8.48 1.21
C ASP A 217 8.29 -7.11 1.54
N LEU A 218 7.84 -6.37 0.52
CA LEU A 218 7.15 -5.10 0.71
C LEU A 218 5.85 -5.27 1.51
N VAL A 219 5.06 -6.29 1.22
CA VAL A 219 3.80 -6.59 1.91
C VAL A 219 4.05 -7.04 3.35
N GLU A 220 5.05 -7.88 3.59
CA GLU A 220 5.43 -8.35 4.92
C GLU A 220 5.96 -7.21 5.78
N ASN A 221 6.84 -6.39 5.25
CA ASN A 221 7.43 -5.26 5.94
C ASN A 221 6.51 -4.04 6.07
N ALA A 222 5.46 -3.91 5.25
CA ALA A 222 4.48 -2.83 5.35
C ALA A 222 3.81 -2.74 6.73
N SER A 223 3.69 -3.89 7.42
CA SER A 223 3.11 -3.95 8.76
C SER A 223 4.03 -3.42 9.87
N SER A 224 5.32 -3.25 9.60
CA SER A 224 6.31 -2.80 10.60
C SER A 224 6.34 -1.26 10.78
N ARG A 225 5.93 -0.50 9.77
CA ARG A 225 5.95 0.97 9.76
C ARG A 225 4.61 1.54 10.24
N LYS A 226 4.54 1.85 11.54
CA LYS A 226 3.33 2.34 12.20
C LYS A 226 2.94 3.75 11.74
N SER A 227 1.63 3.98 11.61
CA SER A 227 1.06 5.31 11.39
C SER A 227 1.14 6.19 12.64
N ARG A 228 0.97 7.51 12.47
CA ARG A 228 0.85 8.45 13.60
C ARG A 228 -0.35 8.11 14.48
N SER A 229 -1.43 7.64 13.87
CA SER A 229 -2.63 7.22 14.59
C SER A 229 -2.36 6.00 15.46
N GLU A 230 -1.60 5.02 15.00
CA GLU A 230 -1.19 3.85 15.79
C GLU A 230 -0.23 4.22 16.93
N ASP A 231 0.73 5.12 16.65
CA ASP A 231 1.64 5.66 17.68
C ASP A 231 0.90 6.46 18.75
N PHE A 232 -0.09 7.27 18.33
CA PHE A 232 -0.94 8.00 19.26
C PHE A 232 -1.68 7.05 20.22
N ILE A 233 -2.31 5.98 19.69
CA ILE A 233 -3.00 4.99 20.51
C ILE A 233 -2.06 4.31 21.50
N SER A 234 -0.86 3.94 21.05
CA SER A 234 0.14 3.32 21.92
C SER A 234 0.59 4.25 23.06
N LYS A 235 0.75 5.54 22.79
CA LYS A 235 1.06 6.57 23.78
C LYS A 235 -0.13 6.86 24.70
N PHE A 236 -1.33 6.94 24.12
CA PHE A 236 -2.57 7.16 24.84
C PHE A 236 -2.83 6.04 25.86
N ALA A 237 -2.76 4.78 25.44
CA ALA A 237 -2.96 3.63 26.33
C ALA A 237 -1.99 3.64 27.52
N ARG A 238 -0.73 4.02 27.31
CA ARG A 238 0.29 4.10 28.38
C ARG A 238 -0.03 5.12 29.46
N VAL A 239 -0.72 6.21 29.14
CA VAL A 239 -1.10 7.26 30.09
C VAL A 239 -2.51 7.00 30.65
N TYR A 240 -3.41 6.57 29.77
CA TYR A 240 -4.82 6.36 30.09
C TYR A 240 -5.02 5.27 31.13
N THR A 241 -4.38 4.10 30.99
CA THR A 241 -4.60 2.96 31.88
C THR A 241 -4.22 3.25 33.33
N PRO A 242 -3.03 3.81 33.65
CA PRO A 242 -2.75 4.25 35.02
C PRO A 242 -3.74 5.29 35.57
N ALA A 243 -4.11 6.28 34.74
CA ALA A 243 -5.05 7.32 35.15
C ALA A 243 -6.39 6.74 35.56
N VAL A 244 -6.90 5.77 34.80
CA VAL A 244 -8.14 5.06 35.09
C VAL A 244 -8.02 4.21 36.36
N CYS A 245 -6.91 3.52 36.59
CA CYS A 245 -6.68 2.77 37.81
C CYS A 245 -6.74 3.67 39.05
N TYR A 246 -6.08 4.82 39.01
CA TYR A 246 -6.13 5.80 40.11
C TYR A 246 -7.52 6.41 40.28
N ALA A 247 -8.24 6.67 39.18
CA ALA A 247 -9.62 7.16 39.25
C ALA A 247 -10.57 6.12 39.89
N ALA A 248 -10.44 4.85 39.53
CA ALA A 248 -11.20 3.75 40.13
C ALA A 248 -10.88 3.60 41.62
N LEU A 249 -9.60 3.68 42.01
CA LEU A 249 -9.20 3.65 43.41
C LEU A 249 -9.78 4.84 44.18
N ALA A 250 -9.73 6.03 43.62
CA ALA A 250 -10.35 7.21 44.20
C ALA A 250 -11.87 7.05 44.33
N LEU A 251 -12.54 6.47 43.34
CA LEU A 251 -13.98 6.19 43.35
C LEU A 251 -14.35 5.15 44.45
N ALA A 252 -13.47 4.18 44.70
CA ALA A 252 -13.69 3.19 45.78
C ALA A 252 -13.52 3.77 47.16
N ILE A 253 -12.63 4.77 47.35
CA ILE A 253 -12.21 5.23 48.70
C ILE A 253 -12.82 6.59 49.07
N LEU A 254 -12.76 7.59 48.16
CA LEU A 254 -13.16 8.96 48.54
C LEU A 254 -14.63 9.11 48.91
N PRO A 255 -15.61 8.56 48.15
CA PRO A 255 -17.01 8.74 48.52
C PRO A 255 -17.40 8.11 49.87
N PRO A 256 -16.97 6.86 50.21
CA PRO A 256 -17.17 6.31 51.55
C PRO A 256 -16.61 7.21 52.67
N LEU A 257 -15.38 7.74 52.47
CA LEU A 257 -14.78 8.65 53.46
C LEU A 257 -15.55 9.95 53.60
N VAL A 258 -16.00 10.55 52.47
CA VAL A 258 -16.86 11.77 52.53
C VAL A 258 -18.18 11.49 53.22
N ARG A 259 -18.77 10.31 53.01
CA ARG A 259 -20.01 9.90 53.71
C ARG A 259 -19.80 9.78 55.22
N ILE A 260 -18.68 9.18 55.67
CA ILE A 260 -18.35 9.07 57.10
C ILE A 260 -18.05 10.44 57.69
N PHE A 261 -17.03 11.14 57.15
CA PHE A 261 -16.48 12.34 57.82
C PHE A 261 -17.21 13.64 57.44
N GLY A 262 -17.83 13.71 56.24
CA GLY A 262 -18.49 14.91 55.76
C GLY A 262 -20.01 14.92 56.00
N MET A 263 -20.68 13.75 55.92
CA MET A 263 -22.12 13.65 55.98
C MET A 263 -22.65 12.87 57.20
N GLY A 264 -21.77 12.16 57.93
CA GLY A 264 -22.19 11.33 59.07
C GLY A 264 -23.06 10.13 58.67
N LEU A 265 -22.95 9.65 57.40
CA LEU A 265 -23.74 8.55 56.86
C LEU A 265 -22.94 7.24 56.85
N ALA A 266 -23.65 6.14 56.69
CA ALA A 266 -23.01 4.83 56.48
C ALA A 266 -22.11 4.86 55.23
N PRO A 267 -20.93 4.23 55.26
CA PRO A 267 -19.92 4.32 54.18
C PRO A 267 -20.33 3.65 52.86
N GLU A 268 -21.15 2.59 52.92
CA GLU A 268 -21.58 1.79 51.75
C GLU A 268 -20.39 1.35 50.90
N TRP A 269 -19.37 0.74 51.52
CA TRP A 269 -18.15 0.30 50.85
C TRP A 269 -18.42 -0.66 49.69
N ASP A 270 -19.36 -1.57 49.86
CA ASP A 270 -19.84 -2.55 48.90
C ASP A 270 -20.30 -1.87 47.59
N VAL A 271 -21.14 -0.85 47.68
CA VAL A 271 -21.67 -0.09 46.55
C VAL A 271 -20.54 0.63 45.80
N TRP A 272 -19.66 1.31 46.55
CA TRP A 272 -18.60 2.10 45.90
C TRP A 272 -17.47 1.24 45.32
N ILE A 273 -17.16 0.10 45.94
CA ILE A 273 -16.23 -0.88 45.39
C ILE A 273 -16.84 -1.50 44.12
N TYR A 274 -18.12 -1.89 44.12
CA TYR A 274 -18.79 -2.39 42.92
C TYR A 274 -18.74 -1.38 41.76
N ARG A 275 -19.02 -0.10 42.02
CA ARG A 275 -18.92 0.98 41.02
C ARG A 275 -17.50 1.14 40.50
N ALA A 276 -16.51 1.05 41.36
CA ALA A 276 -15.10 1.13 40.96
C ALA A 276 -14.68 -0.06 40.09
N LEU A 277 -15.13 -1.27 40.39
CA LEU A 277 -14.87 -2.47 39.58
C LEU A 277 -15.57 -2.37 38.23
N THR A 278 -16.82 -1.94 38.19
CA THR A 278 -17.57 -1.68 36.94
C THR A 278 -16.86 -0.61 36.09
N PHE A 279 -16.39 0.47 36.73
CA PHE A 279 -15.60 1.53 36.08
C PHE A 279 -14.32 0.99 35.46
N LEU A 280 -13.60 0.07 36.12
CA LEU A 280 -12.40 -0.59 35.56
C LEU A 280 -12.73 -1.41 34.29
N VAL A 281 -13.82 -2.18 34.31
CA VAL A 281 -14.24 -2.98 33.14
C VAL A 281 -14.56 -2.08 31.94
N ILE A 282 -15.35 -1.00 32.17
CA ILE A 282 -15.71 -0.05 31.10
C ILE A 282 -14.47 0.60 30.48
N SER A 283 -13.42 0.77 31.28
CA SER A 283 -12.26 1.60 30.90
C SER A 283 -11.28 0.95 29.93
N CYS A 284 -11.38 -0.36 29.63
CA CYS A 284 -10.45 -1.01 28.68
C CYS A 284 -10.51 -0.34 27.29
N PRO A 285 -9.39 0.15 26.72
CA PRO A 285 -9.39 0.78 25.40
C PRO A 285 -9.37 -0.24 24.24
N CYS A 286 -9.87 -1.48 24.48
CA CYS A 286 -9.75 -2.63 23.57
C CYS A 286 -10.25 -2.33 22.15
N ALA A 287 -11.38 -1.62 22.00
CA ALA A 287 -11.94 -1.25 20.72
C ALA A 287 -10.98 -0.39 19.86
N LEU A 288 -10.24 0.53 20.48
CA LEU A 288 -9.28 1.41 19.79
C LEU A 288 -8.01 0.67 19.41
N VAL A 289 -7.44 -0.06 20.37
CA VAL A 289 -6.16 -0.78 20.20
C VAL A 289 -6.24 -1.80 19.07
N ILE A 290 -7.43 -2.36 18.83
CA ILE A 290 -7.66 -3.42 17.84
C ILE A 290 -8.13 -2.87 16.50
N SER A 291 -9.16 -2.00 16.51
CA SER A 291 -9.82 -1.59 15.27
C SER A 291 -8.96 -0.69 14.38
N ILE A 292 -8.05 0.09 14.98
CA ILE A 292 -7.22 1.03 14.22
C ILE A 292 -6.16 0.31 13.38
N PRO A 293 -5.27 -0.54 13.95
CA PRO A 293 -4.37 -1.34 13.13
C PRO A 293 -5.11 -2.21 12.10
N LEU A 294 -6.23 -2.81 12.49
CA LEU A 294 -7.04 -3.61 11.58
C LEU A 294 -7.58 -2.80 10.40
N SER A 295 -7.99 -1.54 10.61
CA SER A 295 -8.42 -0.64 9.54
C SER A 295 -7.29 -0.36 8.55
N PHE A 296 -6.08 -0.11 9.04
CA PHE A 296 -4.91 0.10 8.20
C PHE A 296 -4.53 -1.17 7.43
N PHE A 297 -4.50 -2.33 8.08
CA PHE A 297 -4.28 -3.61 7.39
C PHE A 297 -5.32 -3.88 6.31
N ALA A 298 -6.58 -3.59 6.59
CA ALA A 298 -7.65 -3.73 5.61
C ALA A 298 -7.47 -2.74 4.44
N GLY A 299 -7.06 -1.50 4.72
CA GLY A 299 -6.77 -0.48 3.70
C GLY A 299 -5.58 -0.86 2.82
N LEU A 300 -4.47 -1.32 3.41
CA LEU A 300 -3.29 -1.81 2.69
C LEU A 300 -3.64 -3.01 1.79
N GLY A 301 -4.37 -4.00 2.33
CA GLY A 301 -4.83 -5.16 1.56
C GLY A 301 -5.81 -4.80 0.45
N GLY A 302 -6.67 -3.80 0.67
CA GLY A 302 -7.57 -3.27 -0.36
C GLY A 302 -6.79 -2.56 -1.48
N ALA A 303 -5.80 -1.74 -1.16
CA ALA A 303 -4.94 -1.06 -2.12
C ALA A 303 -4.14 -2.05 -2.98
N SER A 304 -3.55 -3.05 -2.33
CA SER A 304 -2.76 -4.07 -3.01
C SER A 304 -3.56 -4.88 -4.03
N ARG A 305 -4.83 -5.21 -3.75
CA ARG A 305 -5.74 -5.88 -4.71
C ARG A 305 -6.03 -5.04 -5.96
N GLU A 306 -5.88 -3.74 -5.87
CA GLU A 306 -6.03 -2.81 -6.99
C GLU A 306 -4.70 -2.49 -7.67
N GLY A 307 -3.64 -3.27 -7.38
CA GLY A 307 -2.30 -3.08 -7.94
C GLY A 307 -1.56 -1.86 -7.39
N VAL A 308 -1.89 -1.41 -6.17
CA VAL A 308 -1.22 -0.30 -5.48
C VAL A 308 -0.56 -0.83 -4.22
N LEU A 309 0.76 -0.94 -4.21
CA LEU A 309 1.54 -1.36 -3.06
C LEU A 309 1.94 -0.15 -2.21
N ILE A 310 1.52 -0.13 -0.95
CA ILE A 310 1.87 0.93 0.01
C ILE A 310 2.75 0.31 1.08
N LYS A 311 3.97 0.83 1.27
CA LYS A 311 5.01 0.26 2.14
C LYS A 311 4.77 0.44 3.65
N GLY A 312 3.62 0.96 4.06
CA GLY A 312 3.29 1.10 5.47
C GLY A 312 2.04 1.90 5.77
N SER A 313 1.49 1.72 6.97
CA SER A 313 0.31 2.46 7.43
C SER A 313 0.58 3.98 7.57
N ASN A 314 1.82 4.38 7.87
CA ASN A 314 2.24 5.77 7.88
C ASN A 314 2.14 6.43 6.49
N TYR A 315 2.47 5.70 5.43
CA TYR A 315 2.36 6.20 4.05
C TYR A 315 0.90 6.25 3.59
N LEU A 316 0.07 5.30 4.00
CA LEU A 316 -1.37 5.36 3.75
C LEU A 316 -2.00 6.59 4.42
N GLU A 317 -1.60 6.91 5.66
CA GLU A 317 -2.04 8.13 6.36
C GLU A 317 -1.55 9.40 5.66
N THR A 318 -0.30 9.42 5.18
CA THR A 318 0.29 10.54 4.43
C THR A 318 -0.43 10.74 3.09
N LEU A 319 -0.69 9.65 2.35
CA LEU A 319 -1.38 9.67 1.07
C LEU A 319 -2.82 10.20 1.19
N ALA A 320 -3.52 9.88 2.29
CA ALA A 320 -4.85 10.43 2.57
C ALA A 320 -4.86 11.96 2.70
N GLN A 321 -3.75 12.56 3.15
CA GLN A 321 -3.56 13.99 3.35
C GLN A 321 -2.95 14.71 2.13
N THR A 322 -2.74 13.98 1.01
CA THR A 322 -2.15 14.55 -0.19
C THR A 322 -3.03 15.65 -0.78
N GLY A 323 -2.46 16.85 -0.89
CA GLY A 323 -3.08 18.04 -1.48
C GLY A 323 -2.35 18.54 -2.71
N ILE A 324 -1.07 18.17 -2.88
CA ILE A 324 -0.24 18.55 -4.03
C ILE A 324 0.32 17.26 -4.64
N VAL A 325 0.17 17.10 -5.96
CA VAL A 325 0.77 15.99 -6.71
C VAL A 325 1.70 16.57 -7.76
N VAL A 326 2.95 16.18 -7.71
CA VAL A 326 4.02 16.59 -8.62
C VAL A 326 4.38 15.39 -9.47
N PHE A 327 4.40 15.55 -10.77
CA PHE A 327 4.71 14.51 -11.74
C PHE A 327 6.03 14.78 -12.43
N ASP A 328 6.84 13.75 -12.62
CA ASP A 328 7.75 13.78 -13.76
C ASP A 328 6.97 13.65 -15.06
N LYS A 329 7.54 14.10 -16.16
CA LYS A 329 6.89 13.96 -17.47
C LYS A 329 7.13 12.58 -18.06
N THR A 330 8.41 12.24 -18.32
CA THR A 330 8.84 11.10 -19.12
C THR A 330 8.67 9.80 -18.35
N GLY A 331 8.04 8.78 -18.96
CA GLY A 331 7.78 7.51 -18.28
C GLY A 331 6.62 7.57 -17.26
N THR A 332 6.19 8.76 -16.85
CA THR A 332 5.13 8.97 -15.83
C THR A 332 3.80 9.42 -16.45
N LEU A 333 3.76 10.60 -17.04
CA LEU A 333 2.59 11.11 -17.80
C LEU A 333 2.65 10.72 -19.27
N THR A 334 3.83 10.37 -19.75
CA THR A 334 4.09 9.87 -21.10
C THR A 334 4.64 8.45 -21.04
N GLN A 335 4.62 7.77 -22.19
CA GLN A 335 5.05 6.36 -22.29
C GLN A 335 6.58 6.19 -22.31
N GLY A 336 7.36 7.29 -22.40
CA GLY A 336 8.79 7.22 -22.65
C GLY A 336 9.14 6.68 -24.06
N VAL A 337 8.13 6.55 -24.91
CA VAL A 337 8.26 6.09 -26.28
C VAL A 337 8.11 7.27 -27.22
N PHE A 338 9.12 7.50 -28.03
CA PHE A 338 9.11 8.56 -29.02
C PHE A 338 8.42 8.09 -30.29
N GLU A 339 7.54 8.90 -30.86
CA GLU A 339 6.90 8.64 -32.15
C GLU A 339 7.04 9.82 -33.09
N VAL A 340 7.10 9.51 -34.38
CA VAL A 340 7.10 10.52 -35.42
C VAL A 340 5.70 11.07 -35.58
N ASN A 341 5.51 12.34 -35.20
CA ASN A 341 4.20 12.98 -35.26
C ASN A 341 3.93 13.67 -36.58
N ALA A 342 4.97 14.21 -37.20
CA ALA A 342 4.82 14.94 -38.45
C ALA A 342 6.12 14.99 -39.26
N VAL A 343 5.95 15.12 -40.57
CA VAL A 343 7.02 15.45 -41.51
C VAL A 343 6.61 16.74 -42.21
N HIS A 344 7.41 17.79 -42.03
CA HIS A 344 7.11 19.12 -42.55
C HIS A 344 8.16 19.58 -43.57
N HIS A 345 7.73 20.46 -44.47
CA HIS A 345 8.58 21.09 -45.48
C HIS A 345 9.45 20.12 -46.28
N SER A 346 8.93 18.90 -46.48
CA SER A 346 9.63 17.88 -47.26
C SER A 346 9.66 18.28 -48.74
N LYS A 347 10.86 18.37 -49.29
CA LYS A 347 11.08 18.60 -50.72
C LYS A 347 11.07 17.32 -51.55
N ILE A 348 11.05 16.16 -50.87
CA ILE A 348 10.93 14.83 -51.46
C ILE A 348 9.71 14.14 -50.87
N ASP A 349 9.36 12.98 -51.37
CA ASP A 349 8.28 12.19 -50.77
C ASP A 349 8.54 11.91 -49.27
N LYS A 350 7.51 12.06 -48.44
CA LYS A 350 7.62 11.90 -47.00
C LYS A 350 8.10 10.52 -46.59
N SER A 351 7.65 9.48 -47.28
CA SER A 351 8.08 8.10 -47.04
C SER A 351 9.58 7.94 -47.32
N ARG A 352 10.07 8.58 -48.35
CA ARG A 352 11.50 8.56 -48.71
C ARG A 352 12.37 9.36 -47.76
N LEU A 353 11.83 10.47 -47.21
CA LEU A 353 12.53 11.24 -46.17
C LEU A 353 12.67 10.42 -44.89
N LEU A 354 11.61 9.70 -44.49
CA LEU A 354 11.63 8.79 -43.36
C LEU A 354 12.57 7.60 -43.57
N GLU A 355 12.60 7.02 -44.79
CA GLU A 355 13.53 5.97 -45.15
C GLU A 355 14.98 6.41 -44.99
N TYR A 356 15.35 7.56 -45.55
CA TYR A 356 16.70 8.11 -45.40
C TYR A 356 17.06 8.39 -43.94
N ALA A 357 16.13 8.92 -43.16
CA ALA A 357 16.33 9.17 -41.72
C ALA A 357 16.56 7.85 -40.98
N ALA A 358 15.71 6.84 -41.22
CA ALA A 358 15.78 5.53 -40.57
C ALA A 358 17.05 4.76 -40.91
N LEU A 359 17.49 4.83 -42.18
CA LEU A 359 18.74 4.20 -42.64
C LEU A 359 19.97 4.93 -42.09
N ALA A 360 20.03 6.27 -42.14
CA ALA A 360 21.14 7.04 -41.58
C ALA A 360 21.34 6.77 -40.09
N GLU A 361 20.25 6.63 -39.33
CA GLU A 361 20.22 6.36 -37.89
C GLU A 361 20.26 4.85 -37.55
N SER A 362 20.41 3.96 -38.51
CA SER A 362 20.30 2.50 -38.33
C SER A 362 21.34 1.88 -37.40
N SER A 363 22.46 2.56 -37.17
CA SER A 363 23.55 2.11 -36.30
C SER A 363 23.46 2.69 -34.90
N SER A 364 22.59 3.67 -34.64
CA SER A 364 22.42 4.31 -33.36
C SER A 364 21.43 3.55 -32.47
N SER A 365 21.74 3.40 -31.19
CA SER A 365 20.86 2.82 -30.19
C SER A 365 19.93 3.87 -29.54
N HIS A 366 20.03 5.12 -29.96
CA HIS A 366 19.25 6.22 -29.36
C HIS A 366 17.75 6.02 -29.55
N PRO A 367 16.89 6.35 -28.56
CA PRO A 367 15.42 6.20 -28.65
C PRO A 367 14.80 6.89 -29.88
N ILE A 368 15.36 8.03 -30.29
CA ILE A 368 14.95 8.76 -31.50
C ILE A 368 15.18 7.91 -32.74
N SER A 369 16.33 7.24 -32.85
CA SER A 369 16.68 6.39 -33.96
C SER A 369 15.73 5.20 -34.11
N LYS A 370 15.37 4.57 -32.96
CA LYS A 370 14.37 3.50 -32.93
C LYS A 370 13.00 3.99 -33.39
N SER A 371 12.61 5.21 -33.00
CA SER A 371 11.37 5.85 -33.42
C SER A 371 11.31 6.08 -34.96
N LEU A 372 12.40 6.56 -35.56
CA LEU A 372 12.49 6.73 -37.00
C LEU A 372 12.38 5.40 -37.73
N GLN A 373 13.09 4.36 -37.26
CA GLN A 373 13.05 3.02 -37.84
C GLN A 373 11.64 2.41 -37.75
N LYS A 374 10.95 2.58 -36.58
CA LYS A 374 9.56 2.15 -36.39
C LYS A 374 8.60 2.88 -37.34
N ALA A 375 8.76 4.19 -37.50
CA ALA A 375 7.93 5.01 -38.37
C ALA A 375 8.12 4.69 -39.85
N TYR A 376 9.32 4.33 -40.26
CA TYR A 376 9.60 3.85 -41.61
C TYR A 376 8.89 2.53 -41.89
N GLY A 377 8.86 1.59 -40.92
CA GLY A 377 8.14 0.30 -41.03
C GLY A 377 8.69 -0.67 -42.10
N GLY A 378 9.70 -0.28 -42.86
CA GLY A 378 10.38 -1.10 -43.87
C GLY A 378 11.56 -1.87 -43.27
N LYS A 379 12.06 -2.85 -44.01
CA LYS A 379 13.27 -3.58 -43.64
C LYS A 379 14.49 -2.67 -43.67
N ILE A 380 15.19 -2.55 -42.56
CA ILE A 380 16.45 -1.80 -42.46
C ILE A 380 17.57 -2.65 -43.04
N ASP A 381 18.01 -2.27 -44.26
CA ASP A 381 19.16 -2.89 -44.91
C ASP A 381 20.42 -2.03 -44.71
N ARG A 382 21.24 -2.44 -43.76
CA ARG A 382 22.49 -1.73 -43.41
C ARG A 382 23.53 -1.75 -44.52
N SER A 383 23.41 -2.65 -45.49
CA SER A 383 24.35 -2.67 -46.66
C SER A 383 24.20 -1.45 -47.57
N ARG A 384 23.08 -0.73 -47.49
CA ARG A 384 22.80 0.52 -48.20
C ARG A 384 23.44 1.74 -47.56
N VAL A 385 24.05 1.58 -46.34
CA VAL A 385 24.58 2.69 -45.56
C VAL A 385 26.10 2.58 -45.44
N SER A 386 26.79 3.66 -45.71
CA SER A 386 28.25 3.77 -45.55
C SER A 386 28.62 5.12 -44.93
N ASP A 387 29.89 5.28 -44.54
CA ASP A 387 30.47 6.52 -44.01
C ASP A 387 29.66 7.18 -42.88
N VAL A 388 29.20 6.37 -41.91
CA VAL A 388 28.42 6.85 -40.78
C VAL A 388 29.33 7.60 -39.80
N GLN A 389 29.02 8.87 -39.56
CA GLN A 389 29.70 9.74 -38.59
C GLN A 389 28.69 10.34 -37.61
N GLU A 390 28.74 9.92 -36.38
CA GLU A 390 27.94 10.53 -35.30
C GLU A 390 28.65 11.79 -34.78
N ILE A 391 27.95 12.90 -34.78
CA ILE A 391 28.40 14.19 -34.22
C ILE A 391 27.68 14.41 -32.90
N SER A 392 28.37 14.12 -31.81
CA SER A 392 27.79 14.18 -30.45
C SER A 392 27.04 15.49 -30.19
N GLY A 393 25.79 15.38 -29.74
CA GLY A 393 24.92 16.52 -29.45
C GLY A 393 24.38 17.28 -30.66
N ASN A 394 24.69 16.85 -31.93
CA ASN A 394 24.23 17.52 -33.13
C ASN A 394 23.39 16.61 -34.04
N GLY A 395 23.81 15.37 -34.26
CA GLY A 395 23.14 14.42 -35.15
C GLY A 395 24.12 13.52 -35.88
N ILE A 396 23.70 12.98 -37.01
CA ILE A 396 24.45 11.98 -37.79
C ILE A 396 24.63 12.41 -39.26
N LEU A 397 25.78 12.05 -39.81
CA LEU A 397 26.06 12.09 -41.23
C LEU A 397 26.25 10.66 -41.73
N ALA A 398 25.64 10.32 -42.85
CA ALA A 398 25.79 9.01 -43.48
C ALA A 398 25.68 9.11 -45.00
N VAL A 399 26.18 8.12 -45.70
CA VAL A 399 25.90 7.95 -47.12
C VAL A 399 24.92 6.79 -47.28
N VAL A 400 23.74 7.07 -47.82
CA VAL A 400 22.65 6.11 -48.04
C VAL A 400 22.43 5.98 -49.56
N ASP A 401 22.58 4.80 -50.11
CA ASP A 401 22.49 4.55 -51.56
C ASP A 401 23.36 5.50 -52.41
N GLY A 402 24.56 5.86 -51.93
CA GLY A 402 25.46 6.79 -52.59
C GLY A 402 25.11 8.28 -52.38
N VAL A 403 24.04 8.62 -51.69
CA VAL A 403 23.55 9.98 -51.39
C VAL A 403 24.00 10.42 -49.99
N ARG A 404 24.55 11.61 -49.85
CA ARG A 404 24.93 12.14 -48.52
C ARG A 404 23.70 12.60 -47.76
N VAL A 405 23.46 12.02 -46.61
CA VAL A 405 22.34 12.33 -45.73
C VAL A 405 22.87 12.91 -44.43
N ALA A 406 22.34 14.05 -44.01
CA ALA A 406 22.54 14.62 -42.68
C ALA A 406 21.21 14.64 -41.95
N ALA A 407 21.16 14.06 -40.74
CA ALA A 407 20.00 14.05 -39.88
C ALA A 407 20.41 14.59 -38.50
N GLY A 408 19.77 15.65 -38.01
CA GLY A 408 20.11 16.21 -36.70
C GLY A 408 19.39 17.50 -36.36
N ASN A 409 19.86 18.18 -35.31
CA ASN A 409 19.28 19.43 -34.85
C ASN A 409 19.72 20.66 -35.65
N ASP A 410 19.25 21.84 -35.28
CA ASP A 410 19.61 23.11 -35.91
C ASP A 410 21.12 23.41 -35.85
N LYS A 411 21.84 22.92 -34.83
CA LYS A 411 23.29 23.09 -34.70
C LYS A 411 24.03 22.35 -35.80
N LEU A 412 23.54 21.14 -36.18
CA LEU A 412 24.11 20.40 -37.31
C LEU A 412 23.93 21.16 -38.60
N MET A 413 22.75 21.69 -38.89
CA MET A 413 22.47 22.47 -40.09
C MET A 413 23.37 23.71 -40.18
N LYS A 414 23.51 24.46 -39.08
CA LYS A 414 24.42 25.61 -38.99
C LYS A 414 25.88 25.23 -39.23
N ARG A 415 26.33 24.11 -38.64
CA ARG A 415 27.71 23.61 -38.82
C ARG A 415 28.02 23.24 -40.27
N LEU A 416 27.02 22.72 -40.97
CA LEU A 416 27.15 22.36 -42.40
C LEU A 416 26.90 23.54 -43.33
N GLY A 417 26.58 24.72 -42.84
CA GLY A 417 26.24 25.91 -43.65
C GLY A 417 24.94 25.76 -44.44
N ILE A 418 24.02 24.92 -44.00
CA ILE A 418 22.77 24.64 -44.69
C ILE A 418 21.67 25.54 -44.11
N GLU A 419 21.04 26.33 -44.97
CA GLU A 419 19.85 27.09 -44.61
C GLU A 419 18.69 26.12 -44.34
N TYR A 420 18.08 26.23 -43.18
CA TYR A 420 16.98 25.38 -42.77
C TYR A 420 15.74 26.20 -42.40
N ILE A 421 14.57 25.58 -42.49
CA ILE A 421 13.31 26.20 -42.10
C ILE A 421 13.08 25.95 -40.58
N PRO A 422 13.01 27.02 -39.74
CA PRO A 422 12.72 26.86 -38.34
C PRO A 422 11.36 26.18 -38.14
N CYS A 423 11.32 25.18 -37.28
CA CYS A 423 10.07 24.49 -36.92
C CYS A 423 9.54 25.00 -35.60
N HIS A 424 8.25 25.29 -35.58
CA HIS A 424 7.56 25.73 -34.39
C HIS A 424 6.67 24.65 -33.76
N SER A 425 6.71 23.42 -34.22
CA SER A 425 6.00 22.28 -33.61
C SER A 425 6.61 21.89 -32.28
N ALA A 426 5.78 21.41 -31.35
CA ALA A 426 6.27 20.90 -30.08
C ALA A 426 6.80 19.47 -30.29
N GLY A 427 8.06 19.25 -29.95
CA GLY A 427 8.76 17.98 -30.08
C GLY A 427 10.25 18.17 -30.40
N THR A 428 10.98 17.07 -30.48
CA THR A 428 12.35 17.05 -30.98
C THR A 428 12.30 17.15 -32.50
N ILE A 429 12.99 18.13 -33.02
CA ILE A 429 13.01 18.38 -34.47
C ILE A 429 14.29 17.81 -35.03
N ILE A 430 14.15 16.92 -36.02
CA ILE A 430 15.26 16.39 -36.81
C ILE A 430 15.20 17.04 -38.18
N HIS A 431 16.13 17.94 -38.44
CA HIS A 431 16.33 18.52 -39.74
C HIS A 431 17.08 17.53 -40.63
N MET A 432 16.62 17.39 -41.85
CA MET A 432 17.18 16.51 -42.84
C MET A 432 17.79 17.33 -43.99
N ALA A 433 19.01 16.97 -44.36
CA ALA A 433 19.64 17.49 -45.58
C ALA A 433 20.15 16.32 -46.43
N ILE A 434 20.01 16.48 -47.75
CA ILE A 434 20.38 15.48 -48.74
C ILE A 434 21.29 16.17 -49.75
N ASP A 435 22.48 15.63 -50.01
CA ASP A 435 23.50 16.21 -50.86
C ASP A 435 23.77 17.71 -50.60
N GLY A 436 23.80 18.10 -49.34
CA GLY A 436 24.05 19.46 -48.92
C GLY A 436 22.86 20.43 -49.05
N GLN A 437 21.70 19.96 -49.49
CA GLN A 437 20.48 20.76 -49.58
C GLN A 437 19.47 20.38 -48.50
N TYR A 438 18.82 21.38 -47.91
CA TYR A 438 17.75 21.13 -46.93
C TYR A 438 16.59 20.37 -47.58
N ALA A 439 16.24 19.22 -47.01
CA ALA A 439 15.22 18.31 -47.53
C ALA A 439 13.89 18.35 -46.76
N GLY A 440 13.90 18.88 -45.53
CA GLY A 440 12.72 18.94 -44.64
C GLY A 440 13.08 18.66 -43.20
N HIS A 441 12.08 18.48 -42.37
CA HIS A 441 12.28 18.06 -40.97
C HIS A 441 11.18 17.11 -40.46
N ILE A 442 11.60 16.29 -39.54
CA ILE A 442 10.77 15.29 -38.87
C ILE A 442 10.56 15.76 -37.40
N VAL A 443 9.33 15.75 -36.94
CA VAL A 443 8.97 16.10 -35.57
C VAL A 443 8.67 14.81 -34.80
N ILE A 444 9.42 14.60 -33.74
CA ILE A 444 9.28 13.46 -32.85
C ILE A 444 8.87 13.96 -31.48
N SER A 445 7.88 13.34 -30.87
CA SER A 445 7.50 13.63 -29.48
C SER A 445 7.21 12.35 -28.72
N ASP A 446 7.33 12.48 -27.41
CA ASP A 446 6.94 11.46 -26.47
C ASP A 446 5.40 11.34 -26.43
N VAL A 447 4.89 10.12 -26.36
CA VAL A 447 3.45 9.83 -26.41
C VAL A 447 2.84 9.95 -25.03
N VAL A 448 1.82 10.78 -24.88
CA VAL A 448 1.05 10.89 -23.64
C VAL A 448 0.33 9.57 -23.36
N LYS A 449 0.34 9.10 -22.11
CA LYS A 449 -0.38 7.89 -21.69
C LYS A 449 -1.89 8.05 -21.92
N PRO A 450 -2.61 7.00 -22.31
CA PRO A 450 -4.03 7.09 -22.65
C PRO A 450 -4.90 7.69 -21.54
N HIS A 451 -4.63 7.34 -20.28
CA HIS A 451 -5.43 7.78 -19.13
C HIS A 451 -4.84 9.00 -18.39
N ALA A 452 -3.74 9.61 -18.87
CA ALA A 452 -3.08 10.68 -18.12
C ALA A 452 -3.99 11.89 -17.87
N LYS A 453 -4.74 12.34 -18.87
CA LYS A 453 -5.71 13.45 -18.71
C LYS A 453 -6.81 13.10 -17.71
N GLN A 454 -7.41 11.92 -17.85
CA GLN A 454 -8.44 11.45 -16.94
C GLN A 454 -7.91 11.32 -15.50
N ALA A 455 -6.65 10.88 -15.33
CA ALA A 455 -6.01 10.80 -14.02
C ALA A 455 -5.91 12.17 -13.33
N ILE A 456 -5.54 13.21 -14.07
CA ILE A 456 -5.50 14.60 -13.53
C ILE A 456 -6.89 15.07 -13.09
N GLU A 457 -7.92 14.80 -13.91
CA GLU A 457 -9.31 15.14 -13.54
C GLU A 457 -9.77 14.38 -12.30
N GLU A 458 -9.49 13.08 -12.21
CA GLU A 458 -9.85 12.23 -11.06
C GLU A 458 -9.09 12.62 -9.78
N LEU A 459 -7.84 13.08 -9.89
CA LEU A 459 -7.09 13.62 -8.76
C LEU A 459 -7.75 14.89 -8.21
N LYS A 460 -8.18 15.81 -9.09
CA LYS A 460 -8.91 17.02 -8.70
C LYS A 460 -10.26 16.67 -8.04
N ARG A 461 -11.00 15.70 -8.58
CA ARG A 461 -12.23 15.16 -7.96
C ARG A 461 -11.95 14.49 -6.62
N ALA A 462 -10.83 13.81 -6.48
CA ALA A 462 -10.38 13.26 -5.21
C ALA A 462 -9.92 14.34 -4.21
N GLY A 463 -9.97 15.64 -4.55
CA GLY A 463 -9.65 16.76 -3.65
C GLY A 463 -8.17 17.08 -3.57
N VAL A 464 -7.37 16.73 -4.59
CA VAL A 464 -6.03 17.29 -4.81
C VAL A 464 -6.19 18.73 -5.27
N LYS A 465 -5.50 19.66 -4.62
CA LYS A 465 -5.66 21.09 -4.85
C LYS A 465 -4.73 21.64 -5.94
N LYS A 466 -3.59 20.99 -6.14
CA LYS A 466 -2.57 21.43 -7.08
C LYS A 466 -1.89 20.24 -7.74
N THR A 467 -1.86 20.25 -9.07
CA THR A 467 -1.15 19.30 -9.91
C THR A 467 -0.04 20.00 -10.67
N VAL A 468 1.17 19.49 -10.58
CA VAL A 468 2.38 20.14 -11.10
C VAL A 468 3.17 19.14 -11.95
N MET A 469 3.77 19.59 -13.04
CA MET A 469 4.71 18.78 -13.82
C MET A 469 6.11 19.38 -13.75
N LEU A 470 7.11 18.53 -13.52
CA LEU A 470 8.53 18.86 -13.64
C LEU A 470 9.11 18.13 -14.84
N THR A 471 9.92 18.81 -15.65
CA THR A 471 10.54 18.19 -16.83
C THR A 471 11.85 18.87 -17.21
N GLY A 472 12.78 18.09 -17.80
CA GLY A 472 13.97 18.63 -18.45
C GLY A 472 13.71 19.16 -19.86
N ASP A 473 12.50 18.99 -20.39
CA ASP A 473 12.15 19.49 -21.72
C ASP A 473 12.11 21.02 -21.78
N ILE A 474 12.27 21.53 -22.98
CA ILE A 474 12.14 22.96 -23.25
C ILE A 474 10.73 23.44 -22.93
N ARG A 475 10.63 24.68 -22.45
CA ARG A 475 9.41 25.31 -21.94
C ARG A 475 8.19 25.11 -22.85
N ARG A 476 8.36 25.27 -24.14
CA ARG A 476 7.26 25.19 -25.12
C ARG A 476 6.63 23.80 -25.22
N VAL A 477 7.45 22.73 -25.15
CA VAL A 477 6.96 21.34 -25.15
C VAL A 477 6.23 21.06 -23.84
N ALA A 478 6.81 21.49 -22.72
CA ALA A 478 6.26 21.31 -21.38
C ALA A 478 4.90 22.00 -21.23
N GLU A 479 4.78 23.27 -21.64
CA GLU A 479 3.53 24.05 -21.58
C GLU A 479 2.41 23.42 -22.43
N LYS A 480 2.74 22.89 -23.62
CA LYS A 480 1.76 22.19 -24.47
C LYS A 480 1.21 20.95 -23.78
N VAL A 481 2.07 20.08 -23.26
CA VAL A 481 1.65 18.86 -22.56
C VAL A 481 0.84 19.22 -21.30
N ALA A 482 1.29 20.21 -20.51
CA ALA A 482 0.59 20.64 -19.31
C ALA A 482 -0.82 21.18 -19.62
N SER A 483 -0.97 21.97 -20.68
CA SER A 483 -2.27 22.49 -21.13
C SER A 483 -3.19 21.37 -21.62
N GLU A 484 -2.67 20.40 -22.38
CA GLU A 484 -3.44 19.26 -22.90
C GLU A 484 -3.99 18.38 -21.76
N LEU A 485 -3.17 18.15 -20.73
CA LEU A 485 -3.53 17.35 -19.55
C LEU A 485 -4.36 18.15 -18.52
N GLY A 486 -4.37 19.47 -18.60
CA GLY A 486 -5.07 20.32 -17.63
C GLY A 486 -4.38 20.43 -16.28
N LEU A 487 -3.04 20.44 -16.27
CA LEU A 487 -2.20 20.63 -15.06
C LEU A 487 -2.26 22.10 -14.61
N ASP A 488 -2.09 22.33 -13.28
CA ASP A 488 -2.18 23.67 -12.70
C ASP A 488 -0.86 24.45 -12.82
N ALA A 489 0.28 23.76 -12.90
CA ALA A 489 1.59 24.39 -13.09
C ALA A 489 2.58 23.44 -13.79
N VAL A 490 3.57 24.03 -14.46
CA VAL A 490 4.66 23.31 -15.11
C VAL A 490 5.99 24.04 -14.92
N TYR A 491 7.04 23.31 -14.69
CA TYR A 491 8.43 23.81 -14.64
C TYR A 491 9.27 23.01 -15.61
N SER A 492 9.89 23.73 -16.54
CA SER A 492 10.66 23.19 -17.68
C SER A 492 12.15 23.46 -17.49
N ASP A 493 12.94 22.90 -18.43
CA ASP A 493 14.40 23.09 -18.51
C ASP A 493 15.14 22.71 -17.22
N LEU A 494 14.61 21.74 -16.45
CA LEU A 494 15.15 21.33 -15.15
C LEU A 494 16.19 20.23 -15.32
N LEU A 495 17.35 20.41 -14.72
CA LEU A 495 18.29 19.33 -14.44
C LEU A 495 17.82 18.52 -13.21
N PRO A 496 18.34 17.30 -12.97
CA PRO A 496 17.93 16.50 -11.81
C PRO A 496 18.01 17.22 -10.46
N ALA A 497 19.07 18.00 -10.21
CA ALA A 497 19.19 18.83 -9.02
C ALA A 497 18.11 19.92 -8.94
N GLY A 498 17.77 20.56 -10.05
CA GLY A 498 16.71 21.56 -10.14
C GLY A 498 15.31 20.99 -9.87
N LYS A 499 15.06 19.71 -10.19
CA LYS A 499 13.81 19.03 -9.78
C LYS A 499 13.72 18.92 -8.26
N VAL A 500 14.80 18.57 -7.57
CA VAL A 500 14.86 18.48 -6.11
C VAL A 500 14.60 19.85 -5.49
N GLU A 501 15.30 20.90 -5.93
CA GLU A 501 15.09 22.28 -5.44
C GLU A 501 13.64 22.73 -5.60
N LYS A 502 13.02 22.42 -6.75
CA LYS A 502 11.62 22.81 -6.99
C LYS A 502 10.65 22.06 -6.10
N VAL A 503 10.90 20.79 -5.80
CA VAL A 503 10.10 20.02 -4.82
C VAL A 503 10.28 20.60 -3.41
N GLU A 504 11.49 20.98 -3.00
CA GLU A 504 11.74 21.64 -1.72
C GLU A 504 11.03 22.98 -1.60
N GLU A 505 11.01 23.79 -2.65
CA GLU A 505 10.28 25.06 -2.71
C GLU A 505 8.77 24.81 -2.52
N LEU A 506 8.20 23.81 -3.20
CA LEU A 506 6.80 23.44 -3.06
C LEU A 506 6.48 22.90 -1.66
N LEU A 507 7.40 22.13 -1.06
CA LEU A 507 7.30 21.65 0.32
C LEU A 507 7.31 22.80 1.34
N ALA A 508 8.14 23.82 1.12
CA ALA A 508 8.20 25.00 1.99
C ALA A 508 6.94 25.86 1.90
N GLY A 509 6.34 25.96 0.70
CA GLY A 509 5.16 26.77 0.42
C GLY A 509 3.82 26.15 0.80
N LYS A 510 3.75 24.85 1.14
CA LYS A 510 2.49 24.16 1.45
C LYS A 510 2.00 24.38 2.87
N SER A 511 0.70 24.19 3.10
CA SER A 511 0.11 24.15 4.44
C SER A 511 0.67 22.97 5.27
N LYS A 512 0.81 23.15 6.59
CA LYS A 512 1.25 22.09 7.51
C LYS A 512 0.38 20.83 7.49
N LYS A 513 -0.90 20.97 7.12
CA LYS A 513 -1.86 19.87 7.02
C LYS A 513 -1.84 19.17 5.66
N GLU A 514 -1.23 19.77 4.65
CA GLU A 514 -1.14 19.20 3.31
C GLU A 514 0.14 18.40 3.12
N ARG A 515 0.06 17.37 2.31
CA ARG A 515 1.18 16.52 1.90
C ARG A 515 1.41 16.65 0.41
N LEU A 516 2.67 16.58 0.03
CA LEU A 516 3.12 16.59 -1.35
C LEU A 516 3.52 15.18 -1.74
N ALA A 517 2.85 14.65 -2.79
CA ALA A 517 3.26 13.42 -3.45
C ALA A 517 4.09 13.76 -4.70
N PHE A 518 5.22 13.05 -4.88
CA PHE A 518 5.96 13.07 -6.14
C PHE A 518 5.77 11.75 -6.86
N VAL A 519 5.49 11.80 -8.15
CA VAL A 519 5.26 10.63 -9.01
C VAL A 519 6.32 10.59 -10.10
N GLY A 520 7.05 9.50 -10.19
CA GLY A 520 8.12 9.31 -11.16
C GLY A 520 8.29 7.85 -11.59
N ASP A 521 9.13 7.60 -12.60
CA ASP A 521 9.50 6.25 -13.04
C ASP A 521 10.65 5.64 -12.22
N GLY A 522 11.32 6.44 -11.43
CA GLY A 522 12.24 6.09 -10.36
C GLY A 522 13.70 5.91 -10.75
N ILE A 523 14.05 5.73 -12.01
CA ILE A 523 15.47 5.54 -12.39
C ILE A 523 16.27 6.83 -12.18
N ASN A 524 15.73 7.95 -12.68
CA ASN A 524 16.38 9.26 -12.59
C ASN A 524 15.87 10.11 -11.43
N ASP A 525 14.70 9.75 -10.88
CA ASP A 525 13.96 10.54 -9.92
C ASP A 525 14.07 10.03 -8.47
N ALA A 526 14.87 8.98 -8.20
CA ALA A 526 15.06 8.42 -6.87
C ALA A 526 15.39 9.48 -5.79
N PRO A 527 16.25 10.48 -6.04
CA PRO A 527 16.51 11.55 -5.08
C PRO A 527 15.28 12.43 -4.80
N VAL A 528 14.42 12.62 -5.81
CA VAL A 528 13.20 13.44 -5.70
C VAL A 528 12.10 12.66 -4.98
N LEU A 529 11.96 11.35 -5.29
CA LEU A 529 11.03 10.42 -4.61
C LEU A 529 11.28 10.39 -3.11
N GLY A 530 12.54 10.25 -2.70
CA GLY A 530 12.91 10.23 -1.29
C GLY A 530 12.80 11.59 -0.57
N ARG A 531 12.70 12.70 -1.31
CA ARG A 531 12.60 14.04 -0.73
C ARG A 531 11.16 14.51 -0.52
N ALA A 532 10.21 14.03 -1.29
CA ALA A 532 8.79 14.32 -1.14
C ALA A 532 8.23 13.84 0.22
N ASP A 533 7.05 14.33 0.63
CA ASP A 533 6.36 13.75 1.80
C ASP A 533 5.96 12.29 1.52
N ILE A 534 5.71 11.95 0.25
CA ILE A 534 5.46 10.59 -0.22
C ILE A 534 5.92 10.44 -1.67
N GLY A 535 6.75 9.45 -1.94
CA GLY A 535 7.21 9.06 -3.26
C GLY A 535 6.33 7.96 -3.85
N ILE A 536 5.89 8.13 -5.10
CA ILE A 536 5.08 7.15 -5.84
C ILE A 536 5.84 6.74 -7.08
N ALA A 537 6.21 5.47 -7.20
CA ALA A 537 6.83 4.91 -8.39
C ALA A 537 5.77 4.35 -9.34
N MET A 538 5.92 4.66 -10.63
CA MET A 538 5.10 4.14 -11.72
C MET A 538 5.75 2.87 -12.31
N GLY A 539 4.92 1.88 -12.67
CA GLY A 539 5.36 0.74 -13.46
C GLY A 539 6.45 -0.10 -12.81
N ALA A 540 6.15 -0.78 -11.71
CA ALA A 540 7.10 -1.61 -10.95
C ALA A 540 7.86 -2.69 -11.78
N MET A 541 7.51 -2.86 -13.05
CA MET A 541 8.07 -3.87 -13.93
C MET A 541 9.46 -3.50 -14.52
N GLY A 542 10.02 -2.33 -14.19
CA GLY A 542 11.22 -1.84 -14.88
C GLY A 542 12.39 -1.38 -14.02
N SER A 543 12.22 -1.07 -12.73
CA SER A 543 13.31 -0.49 -11.94
C SER A 543 13.28 -0.88 -10.47
N ASP A 544 14.18 -1.76 -10.06
CA ASP A 544 14.38 -2.13 -8.66
C ASP A 544 14.73 -0.89 -7.80
N ALA A 545 15.50 0.04 -8.37
CA ALA A 545 15.85 1.30 -7.71
C ALA A 545 14.62 2.20 -7.43
N ALA A 546 13.63 2.19 -8.33
CA ALA A 546 12.37 2.90 -8.14
C ALA A 546 11.54 2.29 -7.02
N ILE A 547 11.44 0.97 -7.05
CA ILE A 547 10.72 0.21 -6.01
C ILE A 547 11.35 0.49 -4.65
N GLU A 548 12.67 0.51 -4.54
CA GLU A 548 13.36 0.74 -3.27
C GLU A 548 13.16 2.17 -2.76
N ALA A 549 13.27 3.18 -3.63
CA ALA A 549 13.20 4.59 -3.27
C ALA A 549 11.78 5.10 -2.95
N ALA A 550 10.74 4.51 -3.54
CA ALA A 550 9.36 4.97 -3.39
C ALA A 550 8.69 4.42 -2.13
N ASP A 551 7.71 5.14 -1.61
CA ASP A 551 6.85 4.74 -0.50
C ASP A 551 5.57 4.01 -0.97
N VAL A 552 5.17 4.29 -2.21
CA VAL A 552 4.04 3.67 -2.90
C VAL A 552 4.50 3.23 -4.29
N VAL A 553 4.14 2.03 -4.67
CA VAL A 553 4.49 1.46 -5.97
C VAL A 553 3.21 1.08 -6.70
N LEU A 554 3.04 1.60 -7.91
CA LEU A 554 1.98 1.19 -8.81
C LEU A 554 2.47 0.02 -9.65
N MET A 555 1.77 -1.10 -9.61
CA MET A 555 2.19 -2.34 -10.25
C MET A 555 2.05 -2.29 -11.77
N ASP A 556 1.11 -1.51 -12.26
CA ASP A 556 0.95 -1.18 -13.67
C ASP A 556 1.37 0.27 -13.93
N ASP A 557 1.34 0.62 -15.20
CA ASP A 557 1.77 1.93 -15.67
C ASP A 557 0.62 2.92 -15.86
N ASP A 558 -0.54 2.67 -15.17
CA ASP A 558 -1.74 3.50 -15.29
C ASP A 558 -1.78 4.61 -14.21
N PRO A 559 -1.68 5.90 -14.60
CA PRO A 559 -1.75 7.02 -13.67
C PRO A 559 -3.10 7.20 -12.97
N LEU A 560 -4.19 6.57 -13.46
CA LEU A 560 -5.50 6.57 -12.76
C LEU A 560 -5.42 5.98 -11.36
N LYS A 561 -4.52 5.03 -11.13
CA LYS A 561 -4.36 4.36 -9.85
C LYS A 561 -3.87 5.29 -8.74
N ILE A 562 -3.25 6.42 -9.07
CA ILE A 562 -2.84 7.44 -8.08
C ILE A 562 -4.10 8.03 -7.40
N ALA A 563 -5.09 8.42 -8.18
CA ALA A 563 -6.35 8.94 -7.65
C ALA A 563 -7.08 7.88 -6.81
N LYS A 564 -7.09 6.64 -7.27
CA LYS A 564 -7.66 5.50 -6.55
C LYS A 564 -6.95 5.24 -5.23
N ALA A 565 -5.62 5.28 -5.20
CA ALA A 565 -4.80 5.13 -4.00
C ALA A 565 -5.14 6.21 -2.95
N ILE A 566 -5.27 7.47 -3.37
CA ILE A 566 -5.68 8.58 -2.48
C ILE A 566 -7.08 8.35 -1.93
N ARG A 567 -8.05 7.91 -2.74
CA ARG A 567 -9.43 7.63 -2.28
C ARG A 567 -9.47 6.47 -1.28
N ILE A 568 -8.75 5.38 -1.55
CA ILE A 568 -8.63 4.24 -0.63
C ILE A 568 -8.07 4.71 0.71
N SER A 569 -7.01 5.49 0.67
CA SER A 569 -6.34 6.03 1.86
C SER A 569 -7.27 6.93 2.67
N ARG A 570 -8.02 7.82 2.02
CA ARG A 570 -9.02 8.68 2.68
C ARG A 570 -10.17 7.91 3.29
N LYS A 571 -10.67 6.88 2.59
CA LYS A 571 -11.70 5.99 3.13
C LYS A 571 -11.20 5.26 4.36
N CYS A 572 -9.99 4.70 4.31
CA CYS A 572 -9.38 4.02 5.44
C CYS A 572 -9.23 4.94 6.65
N LEU A 573 -8.66 6.13 6.45
CA LEU A 573 -8.49 7.12 7.51
C LEU A 573 -9.84 7.61 8.07
N GLY A 574 -10.86 7.78 7.22
CA GLY A 574 -12.23 8.09 7.63
C GLY A 574 -12.82 7.02 8.56
N ILE A 575 -12.61 5.74 8.26
CA ILE A 575 -13.03 4.60 9.11
C ILE A 575 -12.27 4.61 10.44
N VAL A 576 -10.96 4.91 10.42
CA VAL A 576 -10.16 5.05 11.66
C VAL A 576 -10.75 6.13 12.55
N TYR A 577 -11.04 7.33 12.02
CA TYR A 577 -11.66 8.40 12.80
C TYR A 577 -13.07 8.06 13.30
N GLN A 578 -13.89 7.38 12.48
CA GLN A 578 -15.21 6.90 12.92
C GLN A 578 -15.06 5.97 14.14
N ASN A 579 -14.13 5.02 14.10
CA ASN A 579 -13.89 4.10 15.21
C ASN A 579 -13.38 4.83 16.46
N ILE A 580 -12.49 5.82 16.30
CA ILE A 580 -11.99 6.63 17.43
C ILE A 580 -13.15 7.38 18.11
N VAL A 581 -13.92 8.14 17.35
CA VAL A 581 -15.03 8.95 17.89
C VAL A 581 -16.10 8.08 18.52
N PHE A 582 -16.48 6.98 17.84
CA PHE A 582 -17.49 6.04 18.34
C PHE A 582 -17.05 5.36 19.63
N ALA A 583 -15.84 4.80 19.67
CA ALA A 583 -15.35 4.09 20.85
C ALA A 583 -15.15 5.03 22.05
N ILE A 584 -14.54 6.19 21.85
CA ILE A 584 -14.34 7.17 22.93
C ILE A 584 -15.69 7.73 23.41
N GLY A 585 -16.60 8.07 22.51
CA GLY A 585 -17.90 8.63 22.86
C GLY A 585 -18.74 7.70 23.73
N ILE A 586 -18.88 6.43 23.33
CA ILE A 586 -19.61 5.44 24.13
C ILE A 586 -18.91 5.18 25.45
N LYS A 587 -17.58 5.06 25.48
CA LYS A 587 -16.84 4.84 26.73
C LYS A 587 -17.02 5.97 27.73
N LEU A 588 -16.89 7.22 27.29
CA LEU A 588 -17.11 8.38 28.18
C LEU A 588 -18.53 8.38 28.73
N LEU A 589 -19.54 8.09 27.92
CA LEU A 589 -20.92 7.98 28.37
C LEU A 589 -21.08 6.88 29.40
N CYS A 590 -20.58 5.68 29.15
CA CYS A 590 -20.69 4.55 30.06
C CYS A 590 -19.89 4.77 31.37
N LEU A 591 -18.73 5.43 31.31
CA LEU A 591 -17.94 5.80 32.49
C LEU A 591 -18.71 6.79 33.38
N LEU A 592 -19.39 7.79 32.81
CA LEU A 592 -20.23 8.71 33.55
C LEU A 592 -21.41 7.98 34.21
N LEU A 593 -22.08 7.10 33.45
CA LEU A 593 -23.19 6.28 34.01
C LEU A 593 -22.69 5.35 35.11
N GLY A 594 -21.50 4.77 34.98
CA GLY A 594 -20.87 3.94 36.02
C GLY A 594 -20.53 4.71 37.29
N ALA A 595 -19.96 5.90 37.16
CA ALA A 595 -19.63 6.76 38.30
C ALA A 595 -20.87 7.20 39.09
N VAL A 596 -21.98 7.49 38.41
CA VAL A 596 -23.26 7.86 39.03
C VAL A 596 -24.00 6.63 39.60
N GLY A 597 -23.61 5.40 39.22
CA GLY A 597 -24.23 4.16 39.68
C GLY A 597 -25.43 3.71 38.85
N LEU A 598 -25.62 4.27 37.65
CA LEU A 598 -26.65 3.86 36.69
C LEU A 598 -26.18 2.72 35.75
N ALA A 599 -24.88 2.45 35.67
CA ALA A 599 -24.34 1.35 34.91
C ALA A 599 -24.16 0.10 35.77
N ASN A 600 -24.60 -1.02 35.25
CA ASN A 600 -24.33 -2.35 35.76
C ASN A 600 -23.20 -3.04 34.98
N MET A 601 -22.77 -4.21 35.43
CA MET A 601 -21.70 -4.97 34.83
C MET A 601 -22.02 -5.40 33.37
N TRP A 602 -23.29 -5.64 33.02
CA TRP A 602 -23.72 -5.97 31.66
C TRP A 602 -23.53 -4.80 30.69
N LEU A 603 -23.84 -3.57 31.16
CA LEU A 603 -23.57 -2.38 30.36
C LEU A 603 -22.04 -2.16 30.17
N ALA A 604 -21.25 -2.48 31.22
CA ALA A 604 -19.80 -2.43 31.16
C ALA A 604 -19.25 -3.40 30.08
N ILE A 605 -19.74 -4.64 30.07
CA ILE A 605 -19.39 -5.65 29.07
C ILE A 605 -19.74 -5.16 27.63
N PHE A 606 -20.96 -4.61 27.47
CA PHE A 606 -21.37 -4.06 26.17
C PHE A 606 -20.48 -2.90 25.74
N ALA A 607 -20.14 -1.99 26.64
CA ALA A 607 -19.27 -0.85 26.38
C ALA A 607 -17.84 -1.25 25.99
N ASP A 608 -17.38 -2.41 26.41
CA ASP A 608 -16.06 -2.94 26.05
C ASP A 608 -16.13 -3.86 24.82
N VAL A 609 -16.75 -5.03 24.96
CA VAL A 609 -16.76 -6.08 23.92
C VAL A 609 -17.70 -5.75 22.77
N GLY A 610 -18.90 -5.23 23.04
CA GLY A 610 -19.87 -4.86 22.01
C GLY A 610 -19.35 -3.76 21.10
N VAL A 611 -18.78 -2.71 21.68
CA VAL A 611 -18.18 -1.59 20.94
C VAL A 611 -16.98 -2.06 20.13
N MET A 612 -16.15 -2.95 20.68
CA MET A 612 -15.01 -3.52 19.98
C MET A 612 -15.46 -4.32 18.73
N ILE A 613 -16.46 -5.19 18.86
CA ILE A 613 -17.00 -5.96 17.72
C ILE A 613 -17.52 -5.02 16.64
N LEU A 614 -18.29 -3.99 16.99
CA LEU A 614 -18.80 -3.01 16.03
C LEU A 614 -17.67 -2.25 15.34
N ALA A 615 -16.64 -1.83 16.07
CA ALA A 615 -15.48 -1.14 15.53
C ALA A 615 -14.66 -2.05 14.57
N VAL A 616 -14.51 -3.33 14.88
CA VAL A 616 -13.86 -4.33 14.03
C VAL A 616 -14.67 -4.55 12.74
N LEU A 617 -15.99 -4.69 12.83
CA LEU A 617 -16.86 -4.81 11.65
C LEU A 617 -16.77 -3.56 10.77
N ASN A 618 -16.69 -2.37 11.35
CA ASN A 618 -16.47 -1.14 10.61
C ASN A 618 -15.08 -1.11 9.93
N ALA A 619 -14.03 -1.58 10.63
CA ALA A 619 -12.67 -1.67 10.09
C ALA A 619 -12.58 -2.55 8.84
N ILE A 620 -13.31 -3.68 8.80
CA ILE A 620 -13.34 -4.59 7.64
C ILE A 620 -13.89 -3.89 6.38
N ARG A 621 -14.69 -2.82 6.50
CA ARG A 621 -15.17 -2.04 5.34
C ARG A 621 -14.05 -1.39 4.54
N ALA A 622 -12.86 -1.21 5.12
CA ALA A 622 -11.70 -0.70 4.41
C ALA A 622 -11.17 -1.66 3.32
N LEU A 623 -11.51 -2.97 3.38
CA LEU A 623 -11.19 -3.96 2.33
C LEU A 623 -12.01 -3.78 1.03
N PHE A 624 -13.19 -3.17 1.11
CA PHE A 624 -14.11 -3.06 -0.02
C PHE A 624 -13.84 -1.79 -0.82
N VAL A 625 -12.89 -1.86 -1.75
CA VAL A 625 -12.37 -0.71 -2.53
C VAL A 625 -12.77 -0.71 -4.00
N LYS A 626 -13.47 -1.75 -4.47
CA LYS A 626 -13.78 -1.98 -5.90
C LYS A 626 -14.58 -0.85 -6.57
N ASN A 627 -15.37 -0.09 -5.80
CA ASN A 627 -16.25 0.98 -6.31
C ASN A 627 -15.76 2.40 -5.94
N LEU A 628 -14.46 2.58 -5.73
CA LEU A 628 -13.86 3.87 -5.38
C LEU A 628 -13.27 4.58 -6.59
#